data_e8b81d6f23ceb73057b613b1dd181ef0
#
_entry.id   e8b81d6f23ceb73057b613b1dd181ef0
#
_cell.length_a   1.000
_cell.length_b   1.000
_cell.length_c   1.000
_cell.angle_alpha   90.00
_cell.angle_beta   90.00
_cell.angle_gamma   90.00
#
_symmetry.space_group_name_H-M   'P 1'
#
loop_
_entity.id
_entity.type
_entity.pdbx_description
1 polymer ?
#
loop_
_entity_poly.entity_id
_entity_poly.type
_entity_poly.pdbx_seq_one_letter_code
_entity_poly.pdbx_strand_id
1 'polypeptide(L)'
;MSHPIVVEEYRGKSLENTHQGIICVLNEKKEVIYEKGDINDYVFYRSAMKPLQAIPAFTTDVIKKYKLTTEEAALFTASQRGETYHQEALESLMKKLDLAEDLLVCNPSYPLNEEPKNNYIWEHKPKRRLLHNCSGKHLGFLGYIKEKGYSFTGYEELDHPLQQEILQYVAELSETPKEEIQTAIDGCGVPVHAIPLKNMALSFLKFVKPELVENKQTAEAVRKVGDVMNAHPEIVASHDFICTALLEDPNIIAKGGAQGVYCLSLRKEKISIALKVLSGSELVWPVLVAELLKKINYSKEETIERLLNIRSMEIMNDNGKLVGETKVIL
;
A
#
# COMPACT_ATOMS: atom_id res chain seq x y z
N MET A 1 22.24 -9.02 13.45
CA MET A 1 22.53 -10.08 12.43
C MET A 1 22.50 -9.41 11.06
N SER A 2 23.37 -9.79 10.11
CA SER A 2 23.31 -9.20 8.76
C SER A 2 22.15 -9.86 8.00
N HIS A 3 21.26 -9.07 7.43
CA HIS A 3 20.19 -9.57 6.58
C HIS A 3 20.74 -10.07 5.23
N PRO A 4 20.13 -11.07 4.61
CA PRO A 4 20.57 -11.59 3.32
C PRO A 4 20.39 -10.56 2.20
N ILE A 5 21.26 -10.61 1.19
CA ILE A 5 21.07 -9.87 -0.06
C ILE A 5 19.90 -10.51 -0.81
N VAL A 6 18.98 -9.67 -1.28
CA VAL A 6 17.81 -10.06 -2.10
C VAL A 6 17.89 -9.54 -3.53
N VAL A 7 18.68 -8.47 -3.77
CA VAL A 7 18.94 -7.93 -5.11
C VAL A 7 20.40 -7.48 -5.22
N GLU A 8 21.02 -7.79 -6.32
CA GLU A 8 22.33 -7.32 -6.74
C GLU A 8 22.22 -6.59 -8.08
N GLU A 9 22.91 -5.48 -8.23
CA GLU A 9 22.97 -4.72 -9.47
C GLU A 9 24.43 -4.66 -9.95
N TYR A 10 24.64 -5.02 -11.18
CA TYR A 10 25.95 -5.09 -11.81
C TYR A 10 26.09 -4.05 -12.92
N ARG A 11 27.26 -3.43 -13.02
CA ARG A 11 27.68 -2.65 -14.19
C ARG A 11 28.85 -3.37 -14.89
N GLY A 12 28.58 -3.86 -16.09
CA GLY A 12 29.48 -4.79 -16.74
C GLY A 12 29.65 -6.04 -15.87
N LYS A 13 30.88 -6.33 -15.43
CA LYS A 13 31.19 -7.48 -14.56
C LYS A 13 31.31 -7.11 -13.08
N SER A 14 31.22 -5.83 -12.74
CA SER A 14 31.44 -5.35 -11.37
C SER A 14 30.12 -5.22 -10.62
N LEU A 15 30.07 -5.75 -9.40
CA LEU A 15 28.98 -5.50 -8.48
C LEU A 15 28.97 -4.01 -8.11
N GLU A 16 27.89 -3.31 -8.48
CA GLU A 16 27.73 -1.88 -8.25
C GLU A 16 26.90 -1.57 -7.01
N ASN A 17 25.84 -2.35 -6.78
CA ASN A 17 24.93 -2.12 -5.66
C ASN A 17 24.34 -3.43 -5.13
N THR A 18 23.95 -3.44 -3.84
CA THR A 18 23.24 -4.55 -3.18
C THR A 18 22.09 -4.05 -2.35
N HIS A 19 21.01 -4.83 -2.32
CA HIS A 19 19.88 -4.59 -1.44
C HIS A 19 19.67 -5.80 -0.54
N GLN A 20 19.80 -5.58 0.76
CA GLN A 20 19.41 -6.58 1.76
C GLN A 20 17.90 -6.52 2.00
N GLY A 21 17.29 -7.63 2.37
CA GLY A 21 15.86 -7.67 2.60
C GLY A 21 15.38 -8.86 3.40
N ILE A 22 14.10 -8.80 3.74
CA ILE A 22 13.36 -9.85 4.43
C ILE A 22 12.13 -10.16 3.60
N ILE A 23 11.81 -11.44 3.42
CA ILE A 23 10.67 -11.91 2.64
C ILE A 23 9.95 -13.00 3.42
N CYS A 24 8.63 -12.93 3.45
CA CYS A 24 7.76 -13.97 4.02
C CYS A 24 6.64 -14.30 3.05
N VAL A 25 6.44 -15.57 2.75
CA VAL A 25 5.34 -16.10 1.93
C VAL A 25 4.53 -17.09 2.76
N LEU A 26 3.23 -16.84 2.91
CA LEU A 26 2.30 -17.71 3.63
C LEU A 26 1.32 -18.37 2.67
N ASN A 27 0.97 -19.63 2.98
CA ASN A 27 -0.12 -20.35 2.33
C ASN A 27 -1.46 -20.11 3.06
N GLU A 28 -2.53 -20.72 2.55
CA GLU A 28 -3.89 -20.63 3.12
C GLU A 28 -4.04 -21.15 4.54
N LYS A 29 -3.09 -21.99 5.02
CA LYS A 29 -3.06 -22.52 6.39
C LYS A 29 -2.23 -21.68 7.35
N LYS A 30 -1.77 -20.50 6.90
CA LYS A 30 -0.86 -19.59 7.63
C LYS A 30 0.56 -20.20 7.82
N GLU A 31 0.91 -21.22 7.06
CA GLU A 31 2.23 -21.84 7.09
C GLU A 31 3.20 -21.04 6.22
N VAL A 32 4.43 -20.88 6.68
CA VAL A 32 5.50 -20.27 5.89
C VAL A 32 5.95 -21.26 4.83
N ILE A 33 5.73 -20.93 3.56
CA ILE A 33 6.16 -21.77 2.42
C ILE A 33 7.43 -21.25 1.75
N TYR A 34 7.80 -20.00 2.04
CA TYR A 34 9.10 -19.46 1.68
C TYR A 34 9.44 -18.30 2.62
N GLU A 35 10.70 -18.23 3.03
CA GLU A 35 11.24 -17.12 3.79
C GLU A 35 12.67 -16.80 3.40
N LYS A 36 13.05 -15.54 3.60
CA LYS A 36 14.43 -15.09 3.49
C LYS A 36 14.68 -13.97 4.50
N GLY A 37 15.73 -14.09 5.30
CA GLY A 37 15.97 -13.22 6.45
C GLY A 37 15.09 -13.56 7.64
N ASP A 38 15.12 -12.75 8.69
CA ASP A 38 14.31 -12.97 9.89
C ASP A 38 12.91 -12.37 9.72
N ILE A 39 11.92 -13.21 9.47
CA ILE A 39 10.52 -12.81 9.27
C ILE A 39 9.83 -12.34 10.55
N ASN A 40 10.49 -12.50 11.71
CA ASN A 40 9.99 -11.99 12.99
C ASN A 40 10.48 -10.57 13.29
N ASP A 41 11.34 -10.01 12.44
CA ASP A 41 11.74 -8.61 12.57
C ASP A 41 10.55 -7.67 12.43
N TYR A 42 10.50 -6.68 13.31
CA TYR A 42 9.46 -5.66 13.31
C TYR A 42 9.66 -4.68 12.16
N VAL A 43 8.63 -4.52 11.35
CA VAL A 43 8.60 -3.64 10.19
C VAL A 43 7.41 -2.70 10.27
N PHE A 44 7.63 -1.40 10.04
CA PHE A 44 6.52 -0.46 9.89
C PHE A 44 5.78 -0.70 8.59
N TYR A 45 4.46 -0.80 8.66
CA TYR A 45 3.62 -0.93 7.47
C TYR A 45 3.74 0.25 6.50
N ARG A 46 3.90 1.44 7.00
CA ARG A 46 3.80 2.67 6.23
C ARG A 46 2.50 2.65 5.39
N SER A 47 2.54 3.10 4.15
CA SER A 47 1.35 3.09 3.28
C SER A 47 0.80 1.70 2.93
N ALA A 48 1.51 0.61 3.19
CA ALA A 48 0.95 -0.74 3.07
C ALA A 48 -0.18 -1.01 4.10
N MET A 49 -0.31 -0.17 5.14
CA MET A 49 -1.41 -0.25 6.11
C MET A 49 -2.73 0.33 5.59
N LYS A 50 -2.73 1.10 4.52
CA LYS A 50 -3.93 1.83 4.06
C LYS A 50 -5.15 0.96 3.79
N PRO A 51 -5.04 -0.27 3.24
CA PRO A 51 -6.18 -1.17 3.13
C PRO A 51 -6.81 -1.51 4.49
N LEU A 52 -6.00 -1.70 5.55
CA LEU A 52 -6.48 -1.94 6.90
C LEU A 52 -7.11 -0.65 7.48
N GLN A 53 -6.50 0.50 7.24
CA GLN A 53 -6.98 1.80 7.69
C GLN A 53 -8.31 2.22 7.03
N ALA A 54 -8.62 1.67 5.85
CA ALA A 54 -9.88 1.91 5.16
C ALA A 54 -11.07 1.14 5.78
N ILE A 55 -10.83 0.02 6.49
CA ILE A 55 -11.86 -0.87 7.02
C ILE A 55 -12.95 -0.12 7.80
N PRO A 56 -12.65 0.83 8.73
CA PRO A 56 -13.69 1.57 9.44
C PRO A 56 -14.75 2.18 8.52
N ALA A 57 -14.35 2.82 7.42
CA ALA A 57 -15.28 3.43 6.48
C ALA A 57 -16.19 2.39 5.78
N PHE A 58 -15.67 1.18 5.54
CA PHE A 58 -16.41 0.08 4.90
C PHE A 58 -17.29 -0.71 5.88
N THR A 59 -17.14 -0.54 7.19
CA THR A 59 -18.02 -1.12 8.21
C THR A 59 -19.22 -0.24 8.52
N THR A 60 -19.33 0.94 7.90
CA THR A 60 -20.44 1.89 8.10
C THR A 60 -21.19 2.16 6.80
N ASP A 61 -22.25 2.95 6.89
CA ASP A 61 -23.04 3.38 5.72
C ASP A 61 -22.44 4.60 4.98
N VAL A 62 -21.24 5.05 5.32
CA VAL A 62 -20.61 6.27 4.77
C VAL A 62 -20.65 6.29 3.24
N ILE A 63 -20.24 5.19 2.60
CA ILE A 63 -20.19 5.09 1.13
C ILE A 63 -21.60 5.24 0.54
N LYS A 64 -22.58 4.54 1.11
CA LYS A 64 -23.98 4.58 0.65
C LYS A 64 -24.64 5.92 0.95
N LYS A 65 -24.50 6.43 2.17
CA LYS A 65 -25.12 7.66 2.67
C LYS A 65 -24.69 8.89 1.86
N TYR A 66 -23.39 9.00 1.55
CA TYR A 66 -22.85 10.11 0.78
C TYR A 66 -22.79 9.82 -0.73
N LYS A 67 -23.37 8.69 -1.18
CA LYS A 67 -23.40 8.26 -2.60
C LYS A 67 -22.02 8.29 -3.24
N LEU A 68 -21.02 7.80 -2.52
CA LEU A 68 -19.66 7.70 -3.03
C LEU A 68 -19.58 6.65 -4.14
N THR A 69 -18.79 6.94 -5.15
CA THR A 69 -18.48 5.96 -6.20
C THR A 69 -17.45 4.95 -5.69
N THR A 70 -17.27 3.85 -6.40
CA THR A 70 -16.19 2.87 -6.10
C THR A 70 -14.81 3.48 -6.28
N GLU A 71 -14.65 4.41 -7.23
CA GLU A 71 -13.45 5.20 -7.45
C GLU A 71 -13.10 6.08 -6.22
N GLU A 72 -14.07 6.84 -5.73
CA GLU A 72 -13.90 7.64 -4.52
C GLU A 72 -13.60 6.79 -3.28
N ALA A 73 -14.20 5.60 -3.16
CA ALA A 73 -13.92 4.66 -2.09
C ALA A 73 -12.50 4.05 -2.21
N ALA A 74 -11.97 3.85 -3.42
CA ALA A 74 -10.61 3.39 -3.65
C ALA A 74 -9.56 4.40 -3.12
N LEU A 75 -9.87 5.71 -3.13
CA LEU A 75 -9.00 6.75 -2.55
C LEU A 75 -8.68 6.51 -1.07
N PHE A 76 -9.55 5.82 -0.31
CA PHE A 76 -9.28 5.52 1.10
C PHE A 76 -8.04 4.63 1.29
N THR A 77 -7.67 3.86 0.26
CA THR A 77 -6.49 2.99 0.25
C THR A 77 -5.31 3.58 -0.51
N ALA A 78 -5.50 4.75 -1.15
CA ALA A 78 -4.59 5.29 -2.14
C ALA A 78 -3.31 5.89 -1.54
N SER A 79 -2.23 5.73 -2.30
CA SER A 79 -1.06 6.60 -2.25
C SER A 79 -1.03 7.40 -3.54
N GLN A 80 -2.04 8.27 -3.71
CA GLN A 80 -2.27 9.04 -4.92
C GLN A 80 -1.05 9.92 -5.27
N ARG A 81 -0.86 10.20 -6.54
CA ARG A 81 0.33 10.89 -7.04
C ARG A 81 0.02 12.23 -7.73
N GLY A 82 -1.23 12.69 -7.62
CA GLY A 82 -1.66 14.02 -8.08
C GLY A 82 -1.95 14.11 -9.57
N GLU A 83 -2.24 12.99 -10.24
CA GLU A 83 -2.75 12.99 -11.59
C GLU A 83 -4.10 13.71 -11.67
N THR A 84 -4.52 14.15 -12.85
CA THR A 84 -5.80 14.88 -13.03
C THR A 84 -6.98 14.08 -12.50
N TYR A 85 -7.03 12.78 -12.80
CA TYR A 85 -8.09 11.90 -12.29
C TYR A 85 -8.06 11.76 -10.76
N HIS A 86 -6.89 11.78 -10.11
CA HIS A 86 -6.79 11.82 -8.65
C HIS A 86 -7.37 13.12 -8.09
N GLN A 87 -7.01 14.27 -8.71
CA GLN A 87 -7.47 15.58 -8.25
C GLN A 87 -8.99 15.68 -8.37
N GLU A 88 -9.56 15.27 -9.50
CA GLU A 88 -11.00 15.26 -9.74
C GLU A 88 -11.76 14.37 -8.77
N ALA A 89 -11.27 13.14 -8.54
CA ALA A 89 -11.88 12.20 -7.59
C ALA A 89 -11.80 12.70 -6.14
N LEU A 90 -10.67 13.32 -5.73
CA LEU A 90 -10.50 13.91 -4.39
C LEU A 90 -11.41 15.11 -4.16
N GLU A 91 -11.53 16.01 -5.14
CA GLU A 91 -12.45 17.16 -5.07
C GLU A 91 -13.91 16.69 -4.97
N SER A 92 -14.30 15.71 -5.78
CA SER A 92 -15.64 15.12 -5.74
C SER A 92 -15.91 14.46 -4.38
N LEU A 93 -14.98 13.65 -3.87
CA LEU A 93 -15.08 12.99 -2.57
C LEU A 93 -15.23 14.01 -1.44
N MET A 94 -14.37 15.03 -1.38
CA MET A 94 -14.41 16.07 -0.36
C MET A 94 -15.74 16.83 -0.38
N LYS A 95 -16.24 17.18 -1.58
CA LYS A 95 -17.53 17.84 -1.77
C LYS A 95 -18.70 16.97 -1.32
N LYS A 96 -18.73 15.68 -1.70
CA LYS A 96 -19.80 14.75 -1.30
C LYS A 96 -19.86 14.50 0.20
N LEU A 97 -18.68 14.41 0.83
CA LEU A 97 -18.57 14.31 2.28
C LEU A 97 -18.89 15.62 3.00
N ASP A 98 -19.02 16.74 2.27
CA ASP A 98 -19.24 18.08 2.82
C ASP A 98 -18.18 18.36 3.91
N LEU A 99 -16.90 18.30 3.51
CA LEU A 99 -15.73 18.51 4.36
C LEU A 99 -14.90 19.68 3.83
N ALA A 100 -14.32 20.47 4.73
CA ALA A 100 -13.36 21.51 4.40
C ALA A 100 -11.93 20.94 4.33
N GLU A 101 -11.11 21.47 3.43
CA GLU A 101 -9.73 20.99 3.22
C GLU A 101 -8.84 21.21 4.45
N ASP A 102 -9.08 22.22 5.25
CA ASP A 102 -8.32 22.55 6.46
C ASP A 102 -8.49 21.52 7.58
N LEU A 103 -9.51 20.65 7.52
CA LEU A 103 -9.65 19.49 8.41
C LEU A 103 -8.57 18.42 8.18
N LEU A 104 -7.91 18.44 7.01
CA LEU A 104 -6.82 17.48 6.73
C LEU A 104 -5.56 17.87 7.52
N VAL A 105 -5.06 16.99 8.40
CA VAL A 105 -3.82 17.26 9.16
C VAL A 105 -2.55 17.08 8.33
N CYS A 106 -2.62 16.36 7.20
CA CYS A 106 -1.48 16.21 6.31
C CYS A 106 -1.02 17.56 5.74
N ASN A 107 0.31 17.72 5.58
CA ASN A 107 0.88 18.97 5.10
C ASN A 107 0.51 19.28 3.64
N PRO A 108 0.34 20.58 3.29
CA PRO A 108 0.19 20.98 1.90
C PRO A 108 1.37 20.53 1.04
N SER A 109 1.09 19.93 -0.12
CA SER A 109 2.08 19.45 -1.07
C SER A 109 1.70 19.76 -2.52
N TYR A 110 2.68 19.62 -3.40
CA TYR A 110 2.45 19.52 -4.84
C TYR A 110 2.11 18.08 -5.22
N PRO A 111 1.56 17.83 -6.43
CA PRO A 111 1.51 16.50 -7.01
C PRO A 111 2.85 15.79 -6.92
N LEU A 112 2.84 14.46 -6.76
CA LEU A 112 4.09 13.69 -6.67
C LEU A 112 4.67 13.34 -8.04
N ASN A 113 3.81 13.03 -9.03
CA ASN A 113 4.28 12.75 -10.37
C ASN A 113 4.78 14.03 -11.04
N GLU A 114 5.81 13.88 -11.86
CA GLU A 114 6.56 15.01 -12.40
C GLU A 114 5.72 15.88 -13.33
N GLU A 115 4.99 15.29 -14.26
CA GLU A 115 4.17 16.02 -15.22
C GLU A 115 3.08 16.87 -14.53
N PRO A 116 2.17 16.32 -13.72
CA PRO A 116 1.15 17.13 -13.04
C PRO A 116 1.77 18.14 -12.06
N LYS A 117 2.93 17.82 -11.45
CA LYS A 117 3.65 18.76 -10.59
C LYS A 117 4.18 19.96 -11.37
N ASN A 118 4.82 19.72 -12.51
CA ASN A 118 5.36 20.77 -13.35
C ASN A 118 4.25 21.67 -13.90
N ASN A 119 3.14 21.09 -14.36
CA ASN A 119 1.96 21.82 -14.81
C ASN A 119 1.39 22.69 -13.69
N TYR A 120 1.27 22.14 -12.48
CA TYR A 120 0.74 22.83 -11.32
C TYR A 120 1.61 24.03 -10.90
N ILE A 121 2.94 23.86 -10.93
CA ILE A 121 3.92 24.93 -10.63
C ILE A 121 3.90 25.98 -11.75
N TRP A 122 3.84 25.57 -13.01
CA TRP A 122 3.77 26.47 -14.15
C TRP A 122 2.54 27.39 -14.10
N GLU A 123 1.41 26.86 -13.63
CA GLU A 123 0.18 27.62 -13.40
C GLU A 123 0.20 28.47 -12.12
N HIS A 124 1.33 28.56 -11.42
CA HIS A 124 1.52 29.29 -10.17
C HIS A 124 0.52 28.90 -9.06
N LYS A 125 0.02 27.68 -9.08
CA LYS A 125 -0.91 27.16 -8.07
C LYS A 125 -0.20 26.90 -6.74
N PRO A 126 -0.81 27.21 -5.58
CA PRO A 126 -0.22 26.95 -4.27
C PRO A 126 -0.28 25.47 -3.93
N LYS A 127 0.61 25.02 -3.03
CA LYS A 127 0.49 23.69 -2.40
C LYS A 127 -0.86 23.55 -1.72
N ARG A 128 -1.43 22.33 -1.76
CA ARG A 128 -2.71 22.01 -1.12
C ARG A 128 -2.58 20.76 -0.26
N ARG A 129 -3.34 20.68 0.84
CA ARG A 129 -3.44 19.47 1.68
C ARG A 129 -4.08 18.33 0.89
N LEU A 130 -5.04 18.65 0.02
CA LEU A 130 -5.72 17.69 -0.85
C LEU A 130 -4.76 16.96 -1.81
N LEU A 131 -3.64 17.59 -2.18
CA LEU A 131 -2.63 16.99 -3.06
C LEU A 131 -1.60 16.13 -2.32
N HIS A 132 -1.65 16.07 -0.99
CA HIS A 132 -0.84 15.12 -0.23
C HIS A 132 -1.22 13.68 -0.61
N ASN A 133 -0.23 12.81 -0.80
CA ASN A 133 -0.46 11.41 -1.25
C ASN A 133 -1.32 10.56 -0.31
N CYS A 134 -1.57 11.03 0.90
CA CYS A 134 -2.45 10.37 1.88
C CYS A 134 -3.82 11.03 2.02
N SER A 135 -4.12 12.11 1.28
CA SER A 135 -5.36 12.89 1.44
C SER A 135 -6.63 12.05 1.31
N GLY A 136 -6.68 11.11 0.36
CA GLY A 136 -7.81 10.20 0.20
C GLY A 136 -8.07 9.36 1.46
N LYS A 137 -7.00 8.81 2.08
CA LYS A 137 -7.11 8.11 3.37
C LYS A 137 -7.69 9.04 4.46
N HIS A 138 -7.19 10.27 4.56
CA HIS A 138 -7.68 11.23 5.55
C HIS A 138 -9.14 11.61 5.30
N LEU A 139 -9.58 11.76 4.05
CA LEU A 139 -10.99 11.95 3.72
C LEU A 139 -11.84 10.74 4.12
N GLY A 140 -11.34 9.52 3.94
CA GLY A 140 -11.99 8.31 4.45
C GLY A 140 -12.14 8.31 5.97
N PHE A 141 -11.12 8.74 6.70
CA PHE A 141 -11.16 8.91 8.16
C PHE A 141 -12.20 9.94 8.57
N LEU A 142 -12.18 11.11 7.96
CA LEU A 142 -13.12 12.20 8.27
C LEU A 142 -14.56 11.82 7.91
N GLY A 143 -14.79 11.11 6.81
CA GLY A 143 -16.10 10.57 6.47
C GLY A 143 -16.63 9.60 7.52
N TYR A 144 -15.77 8.68 7.99
CA TYR A 144 -16.09 7.76 9.09
C TYR A 144 -16.37 8.49 10.40
N ILE A 145 -15.52 9.44 10.79
CA ILE A 145 -15.68 10.27 12.00
C ILE A 145 -17.03 11.00 11.98
N LYS A 146 -17.36 11.62 10.83
CA LYS A 146 -18.66 12.32 10.61
C LYS A 146 -19.84 11.37 10.79
N GLU A 147 -19.75 10.15 10.27
CA GLU A 147 -20.82 9.13 10.39
C GLU A 147 -20.99 8.66 11.83
N LYS A 148 -19.90 8.50 12.57
CA LYS A 148 -19.92 8.08 13.98
C LYS A 148 -20.23 9.20 14.96
N GLY A 149 -20.20 10.46 14.52
CA GLY A 149 -20.37 11.62 15.39
C GLY A 149 -19.18 11.85 16.33
N TYR A 150 -17.99 11.37 15.97
CA TYR A 150 -16.76 11.64 16.71
C TYR A 150 -16.23 13.06 16.43
N SER A 151 -15.34 13.56 17.29
CA SER A 151 -14.66 14.84 17.07
C SER A 151 -13.72 14.78 15.87
N PHE A 152 -13.68 15.81 15.04
CA PHE A 152 -12.64 15.96 14.02
C PHE A 152 -11.30 16.39 14.62
N THR A 153 -11.33 17.07 15.76
CA THR A 153 -10.10 17.54 16.43
C THR A 153 -9.35 16.37 17.02
N GLY A 154 -8.07 16.27 16.71
CA GLY A 154 -7.17 15.25 17.26
C GLY A 154 -7.38 13.86 16.65
N TYR A 155 -7.99 13.75 15.46
CA TYR A 155 -8.19 12.44 14.84
C TYR A 155 -6.87 11.75 14.46
N GLU A 156 -5.79 12.46 14.44
CA GLU A 156 -4.42 11.99 14.27
C GLU A 156 -3.80 11.42 15.55
N GLU A 157 -4.37 11.71 16.71
CA GLU A 157 -3.83 11.26 18.00
C GLU A 157 -4.18 9.79 18.26
N LEU A 158 -3.24 9.06 18.87
CA LEU A 158 -3.41 7.61 19.11
C LEU A 158 -4.62 7.27 19.97
N ASP A 159 -4.98 8.13 20.92
CA ASP A 159 -6.11 7.94 21.84
C ASP A 159 -7.47 8.29 21.22
N HIS A 160 -7.49 8.88 20.01
CA HIS A 160 -8.74 9.13 19.31
C HIS A 160 -9.46 7.81 18.98
N PRO A 161 -10.82 7.72 19.14
CA PRO A 161 -11.58 6.50 18.90
C PRO A 161 -11.31 5.84 17.53
N LEU A 162 -11.18 6.62 16.44
CA LEU A 162 -10.81 6.10 15.13
C LEU A 162 -9.48 5.34 15.15
N GLN A 163 -8.43 5.92 15.76
CA GLN A 163 -7.10 5.31 15.77
C GLN A 163 -7.07 4.05 16.65
N GLN A 164 -7.86 4.03 17.72
CA GLN A 164 -8.03 2.84 18.54
C GLN A 164 -8.75 1.72 17.80
N GLU A 165 -9.74 2.05 16.96
CA GLU A 165 -10.41 1.07 16.11
C GLU A 165 -9.47 0.55 15.01
N ILE A 166 -8.67 1.43 14.39
CA ILE A 166 -7.64 1.02 13.40
C ILE A 166 -6.63 0.07 14.06
N LEU A 167 -6.13 0.40 15.25
CA LEU A 167 -5.23 -0.48 16.00
C LEU A 167 -5.87 -1.83 16.30
N GLN A 168 -7.17 -1.86 16.60
CA GLN A 168 -7.92 -3.12 16.79
C GLN A 168 -7.96 -3.94 15.49
N TYR A 169 -8.22 -3.32 14.32
CA TYR A 169 -8.20 -4.03 13.04
C TYR A 169 -6.80 -4.54 12.69
N VAL A 170 -5.75 -3.76 12.99
CA VAL A 170 -4.37 -4.23 12.79
C VAL A 170 -4.11 -5.46 13.68
N ALA A 171 -4.48 -5.42 14.95
CA ALA A 171 -4.31 -6.55 15.88
C ALA A 171 -5.09 -7.80 15.40
N GLU A 172 -6.38 -7.64 15.03
CA GLU A 172 -7.24 -8.73 14.57
C GLU A 172 -6.72 -9.35 13.26
N LEU A 173 -6.40 -8.52 12.26
CA LEU A 173 -5.99 -9.05 10.96
C LEU A 173 -4.59 -9.64 10.97
N SER A 174 -3.68 -9.09 11.74
CA SER A 174 -2.31 -9.59 11.85
C SER A 174 -2.13 -10.69 12.91
N GLU A 175 -3.15 -10.92 13.76
CA GLU A 175 -3.06 -11.82 14.92
C GLU A 175 -1.89 -11.44 15.85
N THR A 176 -1.63 -10.13 15.98
CA THR A 176 -0.63 -9.58 16.88
C THR A 176 -1.33 -8.95 18.08
N PRO A 177 -0.99 -9.34 19.33
CA PRO A 177 -1.53 -8.68 20.52
C PRO A 177 -1.30 -7.17 20.48
N LYS A 178 -2.29 -6.37 20.90
CA LYS A 178 -2.19 -4.90 20.84
C LYS A 178 -0.96 -4.35 21.56
N GLU A 179 -0.62 -4.94 22.69
CA GLU A 179 0.52 -4.59 23.55
C GLU A 179 1.89 -4.87 22.88
N GLU A 180 1.92 -5.73 21.88
CA GLU A 180 3.12 -6.03 21.10
C GLU A 180 3.25 -5.14 19.84
N ILE A 181 2.18 -4.44 19.46
CA ILE A 181 2.21 -3.55 18.29
C ILE A 181 2.97 -2.26 18.64
N GLN A 182 4.08 -2.04 17.96
CA GLN A 182 4.86 -0.80 18.11
C GLN A 182 4.21 0.31 17.28
N THR A 183 4.02 1.48 17.87
CA THR A 183 3.38 2.63 17.21
C THR A 183 4.34 3.81 17.10
N ALA A 184 4.34 4.48 15.94
CA ALA A 184 5.01 5.75 15.68
C ALA A 184 4.08 6.66 14.87
N ILE A 185 4.55 7.86 14.53
CA ILE A 185 3.82 8.81 13.68
C ILE A 185 4.36 8.73 12.26
N ASP A 186 3.46 8.55 11.29
CA ASP A 186 3.80 8.55 9.86
C ASP A 186 3.99 9.98 9.32
N GLY A 187 4.59 10.10 8.14
CA GLY A 187 4.83 11.39 7.48
C GLY A 187 3.57 12.23 7.21
N CYS A 188 2.39 11.61 7.19
CA CYS A 188 1.11 12.31 7.04
C CYS A 188 0.47 12.74 8.37
N GLY A 189 1.13 12.50 9.51
CA GLY A 189 0.69 12.95 10.83
C GLY A 189 -0.14 11.97 11.63
N VAL A 190 -0.56 10.82 11.09
CA VAL A 190 -1.35 9.81 11.82
C VAL A 190 -0.50 8.64 12.29
N PRO A 191 -0.96 7.84 13.28
CA PRO A 191 -0.26 6.65 13.73
C PRO A 191 0.04 5.66 12.63
N VAL A 192 1.23 5.06 12.71
CA VAL A 192 1.67 3.94 11.88
C VAL A 192 2.23 2.84 12.79
N HIS A 193 1.92 1.60 12.46
CA HIS A 193 2.23 0.45 13.30
C HIS A 193 3.34 -0.40 12.70
N ALA A 194 4.20 -0.94 13.57
CA ALA A 194 5.18 -1.97 13.24
C ALA A 194 4.83 -3.27 13.96
N ILE A 195 4.92 -4.36 13.22
CA ILE A 195 4.69 -5.73 13.67
C ILE A 195 5.71 -6.65 12.98
N PRO A 196 5.85 -7.91 13.40
CA PRO A 196 6.67 -8.88 12.68
C PRO A 196 6.24 -9.00 11.20
N LEU A 197 7.20 -9.10 10.27
CA LEU A 197 6.90 -9.17 8.84
C LEU A 197 5.97 -10.33 8.49
N LYS A 198 6.12 -11.48 9.16
CA LYS A 198 5.21 -12.62 9.03
C LYS A 198 3.77 -12.24 9.32
N ASN A 199 3.52 -11.44 10.34
CA ASN A 199 2.19 -10.99 10.74
C ASN A 199 1.61 -9.97 9.73
N MET A 200 2.48 -9.21 9.04
CA MET A 200 2.05 -8.40 7.89
C MET A 200 1.54 -9.27 6.74
N ALA A 201 2.27 -10.35 6.40
CA ALA A 201 1.80 -11.30 5.39
C ALA A 201 0.46 -11.93 5.80
N LEU A 202 0.29 -12.26 7.09
CA LEU A 202 -0.97 -12.80 7.62
C LEU A 202 -2.13 -11.82 7.47
N SER A 203 -1.93 -10.53 7.75
CA SER A 203 -2.97 -9.52 7.57
C SER A 203 -3.42 -9.41 6.11
N PHE A 204 -2.48 -9.51 5.16
CA PHE A 204 -2.80 -9.52 3.73
C PHE A 204 -3.43 -10.84 3.25
N LEU A 205 -3.12 -11.97 3.88
CA LEU A 205 -3.80 -13.25 3.60
C LEU A 205 -5.31 -13.12 3.84
N LYS A 206 -5.74 -12.38 4.86
CA LYS A 206 -7.16 -12.17 5.18
C LYS A 206 -7.93 -11.37 4.12
N PHE A 207 -7.27 -10.59 3.28
CA PHE A 207 -7.94 -9.95 2.13
C PHE A 207 -8.35 -10.95 1.03
N VAL A 208 -7.70 -12.09 0.95
CA VAL A 208 -8.02 -13.16 -0.01
C VAL A 208 -8.64 -14.39 0.64
N LYS A 209 -8.66 -14.41 1.97
CA LYS A 209 -9.31 -15.40 2.82
C LYS A 209 -10.12 -14.71 3.94
N PRO A 210 -11.15 -13.92 3.61
CA PRO A 210 -11.92 -13.17 4.62
C PRO A 210 -12.63 -14.10 5.63
N GLU A 211 -12.80 -15.38 5.32
CA GLU A 211 -13.32 -16.39 6.25
C GLU A 211 -12.41 -16.63 7.48
N LEU A 212 -11.16 -16.17 7.44
CA LEU A 212 -10.26 -16.16 8.59
C LEU A 212 -10.54 -15.02 9.59
N VAL A 213 -11.42 -14.08 9.23
CA VAL A 213 -11.84 -12.97 10.08
C VAL A 213 -13.10 -13.36 10.81
N GLU A 214 -13.06 -13.41 12.14
CA GLU A 214 -14.17 -13.89 12.96
C GLU A 214 -15.43 -13.00 12.86
N ASN A 215 -15.22 -11.67 12.87
CA ASN A 215 -16.30 -10.72 12.75
C ASN A 215 -16.79 -10.63 11.31
N LYS A 216 -18.04 -11.03 11.05
CA LYS A 216 -18.62 -11.04 9.70
C LYS A 216 -18.67 -9.67 9.03
N GLN A 217 -18.90 -8.60 9.80
CA GLN A 217 -18.93 -7.23 9.28
C GLN A 217 -17.53 -6.80 8.85
N THR A 218 -16.50 -7.10 9.65
CA THR A 218 -15.09 -6.87 9.31
C THR A 218 -14.69 -7.70 8.07
N ALA A 219 -15.07 -8.99 8.01
CA ALA A 219 -14.79 -9.84 6.86
C ALA A 219 -15.38 -9.29 5.54
N GLU A 220 -16.62 -8.80 5.61
CA GLU A 220 -17.27 -8.15 4.45
C GLU A 220 -16.59 -6.84 4.07
N ALA A 221 -16.17 -6.02 5.04
CA ALA A 221 -15.43 -4.79 4.79
C ALA A 221 -14.07 -5.08 4.14
N VAL A 222 -13.31 -6.05 4.64
CA VAL A 222 -12.03 -6.50 4.08
C VAL A 222 -12.19 -6.93 2.62
N ARG A 223 -13.23 -7.72 2.29
CA ARG A 223 -13.54 -8.11 0.92
C ARG A 223 -13.82 -6.89 0.04
N LYS A 224 -14.70 -5.98 0.48
CA LYS A 224 -15.04 -4.75 -0.27
C LYS A 224 -13.84 -3.84 -0.52
N VAL A 225 -12.97 -3.69 0.46
CA VAL A 225 -11.70 -2.93 0.31
C VAL A 225 -10.87 -3.53 -0.82
N GLY A 226 -10.66 -4.84 -0.84
CA GLY A 226 -9.93 -5.50 -1.92
C GLY A 226 -10.60 -5.32 -3.28
N ASP A 227 -11.94 -5.39 -3.33
CA ASP A 227 -12.70 -5.27 -4.58
C ASP A 227 -12.60 -3.85 -5.18
N VAL A 228 -12.69 -2.78 -4.38
CA VAL A 228 -12.53 -1.41 -4.89
C VAL A 228 -11.10 -1.11 -5.31
N MET A 229 -10.08 -1.71 -4.66
CA MET A 229 -8.69 -1.59 -5.10
C MET A 229 -8.48 -2.19 -6.49
N ASN A 230 -9.05 -3.37 -6.76
CA ASN A 230 -8.97 -3.99 -8.10
C ASN A 230 -9.84 -3.27 -9.15
N ALA A 231 -10.93 -2.63 -8.74
CA ALA A 231 -11.79 -1.89 -9.66
C ALA A 231 -11.15 -0.58 -10.16
N HIS A 232 -10.26 0.02 -9.38
CA HIS A 232 -9.62 1.31 -9.65
C HIS A 232 -8.12 1.30 -9.31
N PRO A 233 -7.31 0.47 -10.00
CA PRO A 233 -5.87 0.33 -9.72
C PRO A 233 -5.11 1.64 -9.81
N GLU A 234 -5.42 2.47 -10.82
CA GLU A 234 -4.78 3.76 -11.09
C GLU A 234 -5.06 4.78 -9.99
N ILE A 235 -6.22 4.70 -9.34
CA ILE A 235 -6.59 5.56 -8.20
C ILE A 235 -5.78 5.18 -6.96
N VAL A 236 -5.49 3.89 -6.76
CA VAL A 236 -4.73 3.41 -5.59
C VAL A 236 -3.28 3.90 -5.60
N ALA A 237 -2.70 4.08 -6.79
CA ALA A 237 -1.32 4.58 -6.95
C ALA A 237 -1.20 5.63 -8.07
N SER A 238 -0.91 5.22 -9.27
CA SER A 238 -1.03 5.91 -10.57
C SER A 238 -0.69 4.91 -11.67
N HIS A 239 -0.98 5.25 -12.95
CA HIS A 239 -0.43 4.51 -14.07
C HIS A 239 1.09 4.37 -13.94
N ASP A 240 1.67 3.36 -14.55
CA ASP A 240 3.11 3.06 -14.52
C ASP A 240 3.71 2.84 -13.13
N PHE A 241 2.89 2.43 -12.16
CA PHE A 241 3.33 2.12 -10.81
C PHE A 241 3.06 0.66 -10.44
N ILE A 242 3.95 0.07 -9.64
CA ILE A 242 3.87 -1.36 -9.28
C ILE A 242 2.52 -1.77 -8.68
N CYS A 243 1.92 -0.93 -7.82
CA CYS A 243 0.62 -1.25 -7.23
C CYS A 243 -0.46 -1.36 -8.30
N THR A 244 -0.46 -0.45 -9.28
CA THR A 244 -1.39 -0.48 -10.42
C THR A 244 -1.20 -1.72 -11.27
N ALA A 245 0.05 -2.00 -11.67
CA ALA A 245 0.38 -3.18 -12.49
C ALA A 245 -0.04 -4.51 -11.83
N LEU A 246 0.01 -4.60 -10.50
CA LEU A 246 -0.44 -5.78 -9.77
C LEU A 246 -1.97 -5.79 -9.60
N LEU A 247 -2.60 -4.66 -9.27
CA LEU A 247 -4.04 -4.57 -9.03
C LEU A 247 -4.89 -4.69 -10.30
N GLU A 248 -4.34 -4.41 -11.49
CA GLU A 248 -4.95 -4.72 -12.79
C GLU A 248 -5.22 -6.23 -12.97
N ASP A 249 -4.48 -7.07 -12.25
CA ASP A 249 -4.83 -8.46 -12.12
C ASP A 249 -5.87 -8.64 -10.99
N PRO A 250 -7.14 -8.98 -11.29
CA PRO A 250 -8.18 -9.12 -10.26
C PRO A 250 -7.90 -10.27 -9.27
N ASN A 251 -6.88 -11.10 -9.55
CA ASN A 251 -6.41 -12.13 -8.64
C ASN A 251 -5.50 -11.57 -7.53
N ILE A 252 -4.98 -10.36 -7.68
CA ILE A 252 -3.97 -9.79 -6.78
C ILE A 252 -4.52 -8.60 -6.00
N ILE A 253 -4.31 -8.59 -4.69
CA ILE A 253 -4.46 -7.41 -3.84
C ILE A 253 -3.07 -7.01 -3.39
N ALA A 254 -2.66 -5.77 -3.66
CA ALA A 254 -1.31 -5.33 -3.43
C ALA A 254 -1.24 -3.88 -2.94
N LYS A 255 -0.33 -3.59 -2.01
CA LYS A 255 -0.06 -2.24 -1.54
C LYS A 255 1.38 -2.06 -1.10
N GLY A 256 2.04 -1.10 -1.69
CA GLY A 256 3.36 -0.67 -1.27
C GLY A 256 3.31 0.36 -0.14
N GLY A 257 4.33 0.34 0.69
CA GLY A 257 4.59 1.34 1.72
C GLY A 257 5.96 1.97 1.55
N ALA A 258 6.13 3.20 1.99
CA ALA A 258 7.42 3.88 1.90
C ALA A 258 8.54 3.08 2.60
N GLN A 259 9.79 3.36 2.23
CA GLN A 259 10.95 2.72 2.82
C GLN A 259 11.07 1.22 2.52
N GLY A 260 10.67 0.80 1.33
CA GLY A 260 10.93 -0.55 0.82
C GLY A 260 10.02 -1.66 1.36
N VAL A 261 8.90 -1.35 2.01
CA VAL A 261 7.92 -2.37 2.44
C VAL A 261 6.88 -2.60 1.36
N TYR A 262 6.56 -3.86 1.07
CA TYR A 262 5.55 -4.25 0.09
C TYR A 262 4.76 -5.46 0.59
N CYS A 263 3.43 -5.42 0.43
CA CYS A 263 2.55 -6.53 0.77
C CYS A 263 1.61 -6.82 -0.40
N LEU A 264 1.41 -8.10 -0.69
CA LEU A 264 0.45 -8.57 -1.68
C LEU A 264 -0.14 -9.92 -1.31
N SER A 265 -1.27 -10.26 -1.93
CA SER A 265 -1.93 -11.56 -1.76
C SER A 265 -2.67 -11.98 -3.03
N LEU A 266 -2.81 -13.29 -3.22
CA LEU A 266 -3.31 -13.96 -4.42
C LEU A 266 -4.61 -14.71 -4.07
N ARG A 267 -5.73 -14.35 -4.73
CA ARG A 267 -7.07 -14.86 -4.40
C ARG A 267 -7.24 -16.35 -4.71
N LYS A 268 -6.74 -16.81 -5.86
CA LYS A 268 -6.88 -18.22 -6.29
C LYS A 268 -5.95 -19.14 -5.55
N GLU A 269 -4.69 -18.75 -5.45
CA GLU A 269 -3.63 -19.51 -4.79
C GLU A 269 -3.75 -19.47 -3.27
N LYS A 270 -4.48 -18.44 -2.73
CA LYS A 270 -4.61 -18.19 -1.30
C LYS A 270 -3.25 -18.07 -0.61
N ILE A 271 -2.38 -17.30 -1.26
CA ILE A 271 -1.02 -17.01 -0.82
C ILE A 271 -0.94 -15.53 -0.47
N SER A 272 -0.15 -15.18 0.53
CA SER A 272 0.24 -13.80 0.80
C SER A 272 1.75 -13.66 0.90
N ILE A 273 2.25 -12.49 0.51
CA ILE A 273 3.66 -12.12 0.52
C ILE A 273 3.82 -10.79 1.23
N ALA A 274 4.75 -10.71 2.16
CA ALA A 274 5.26 -9.46 2.69
C ALA A 274 6.77 -9.44 2.50
N LEU A 275 7.29 -8.27 2.11
CA LEU A 275 8.72 -8.07 1.95
C LEU A 275 9.15 -6.70 2.46
N LYS A 276 10.41 -6.61 2.86
CA LYS A 276 11.09 -5.39 3.28
C LYS A 276 12.45 -5.32 2.62
N VAL A 277 12.67 -4.31 1.78
CA VAL A 277 14.00 -3.94 1.28
C VAL A 277 14.62 -2.97 2.28
N LEU A 278 15.73 -3.34 2.90
CA LEU A 278 16.30 -2.60 4.05
C LEU A 278 16.94 -1.26 3.64
N SER A 279 17.43 -1.15 2.41
CA SER A 279 17.91 0.14 1.87
C SER A 279 16.79 1.18 1.75
N GLY A 280 15.53 0.75 1.84
CA GLY A 280 14.36 1.60 1.60
C GLY A 280 14.02 1.79 0.12
N SER A 281 14.79 1.21 -0.79
CA SER A 281 14.57 1.34 -2.24
C SER A 281 13.22 0.71 -2.65
N GLU A 282 12.42 1.52 -3.32
CA GLU A 282 11.16 1.10 -3.95
C GLU A 282 11.40 0.67 -5.41
N LEU A 283 12.53 1.09 -5.98
CA LEU A 283 12.88 0.84 -7.39
C LEU A 283 13.06 -0.65 -7.70
N VAL A 284 13.48 -1.46 -6.74
CA VAL A 284 13.72 -2.89 -6.95
C VAL A 284 12.47 -3.76 -6.73
N TRP A 285 11.36 -3.20 -6.28
CA TRP A 285 10.13 -3.98 -6.07
C TRP A 285 9.62 -4.69 -7.33
N PRO A 286 9.56 -4.07 -8.53
CA PRO A 286 9.02 -4.75 -9.69
C PRO A 286 9.78 -6.04 -10.02
N VAL A 287 11.11 -5.98 -10.07
CA VAL A 287 11.95 -7.16 -10.37
C VAL A 287 11.90 -8.20 -9.25
N LEU A 288 11.89 -7.76 -7.98
CA LEU A 288 11.82 -8.66 -6.83
C LEU A 288 10.47 -9.39 -6.76
N VAL A 289 9.36 -8.67 -6.96
CA VAL A 289 8.02 -9.26 -6.99
C VAL A 289 7.82 -10.15 -8.20
N ALA A 290 8.33 -9.77 -9.39
CA ALA A 290 8.29 -10.61 -10.58
C ALA A 290 8.96 -11.97 -10.35
N GLU A 291 10.15 -11.98 -9.76
CA GLU A 291 10.87 -13.24 -9.46
C GLU A 291 10.20 -14.04 -8.34
N LEU A 292 9.60 -13.38 -7.34
CA LEU A 292 8.79 -14.07 -6.32
C LEU A 292 7.55 -14.72 -6.94
N LEU A 293 6.85 -14.07 -7.85
CA LEU A 293 5.71 -14.65 -8.56
C LEU A 293 6.14 -15.85 -9.40
N LYS A 294 7.28 -15.79 -10.09
CA LYS A 294 7.85 -16.96 -10.80
C LYS A 294 8.18 -18.09 -9.85
N LYS A 295 8.82 -17.79 -8.71
CA LYS A 295 9.22 -18.78 -7.70
C LYS A 295 8.04 -19.57 -7.12
N ILE A 296 6.89 -18.91 -6.95
CA ILE A 296 5.65 -19.59 -6.49
C ILE A 296 4.83 -20.19 -7.65
N ASN A 297 5.37 -20.22 -8.87
CA ASN A 297 4.72 -20.72 -10.08
C ASN A 297 3.39 -19.99 -10.41
N TYR A 298 3.38 -18.66 -10.26
CA TYR A 298 2.22 -17.86 -10.65
C TYR A 298 1.96 -17.95 -12.15
N SER A 299 0.73 -18.29 -12.52
CA SER A 299 0.41 -18.74 -13.89
C SER A 299 0.19 -17.60 -14.92
N LYS A 300 0.01 -16.35 -14.47
CA LYS A 300 -0.24 -15.23 -15.37
C LYS A 300 1.07 -14.51 -15.74
N GLU A 301 1.67 -14.91 -16.84
CA GLU A 301 2.89 -14.30 -17.38
C GLU A 301 2.72 -12.79 -17.66
N GLU A 302 1.55 -12.37 -18.17
CA GLU A 302 1.23 -10.96 -18.43
C GLU A 302 1.43 -10.05 -17.22
N THR A 303 1.08 -10.51 -16.01
CA THR A 303 1.32 -9.75 -14.78
C THR A 303 2.80 -9.60 -14.47
N ILE A 304 3.58 -10.66 -14.72
CA ILE A 304 5.04 -10.63 -14.56
C ILE A 304 5.67 -9.68 -15.59
N GLU A 305 5.21 -9.72 -16.84
CA GLU A 305 5.66 -8.82 -17.91
C GLU A 305 5.36 -7.35 -17.58
N ARG A 306 4.16 -7.01 -17.08
CA ARG A 306 3.84 -5.65 -16.62
C ARG A 306 4.84 -5.14 -15.58
N LEU A 307 5.24 -5.98 -14.62
CA LEU A 307 6.24 -5.62 -13.62
C LEU A 307 7.61 -5.35 -14.27
N LEU A 308 8.04 -6.22 -15.18
CA LEU A 308 9.33 -6.09 -15.86
C LEU A 308 9.34 -4.92 -16.87
N ASN A 309 8.19 -4.46 -17.35
CA ASN A 309 8.05 -3.24 -18.15
C ASN A 309 8.22 -1.97 -17.29
N ILE A 310 7.83 -1.99 -16.00
CA ILE A 310 8.12 -0.88 -15.07
C ILE A 310 9.61 -0.81 -14.78
N ARG A 311 10.24 -1.95 -14.54
CA ARG A 311 11.69 -2.05 -14.34
C ARG A 311 12.22 -3.36 -14.91
N SER A 312 13.06 -3.24 -15.95
CA SER A 312 13.77 -4.36 -16.55
C SER A 312 14.86 -4.91 -15.62
N MET A 313 15.20 -6.20 -15.81
CA MET A 313 16.44 -6.78 -15.27
C MET A 313 17.68 -6.21 -15.97
N GLU A 314 17.55 -5.72 -17.18
CA GLU A 314 18.63 -5.08 -17.93
C GLU A 314 18.80 -3.62 -17.50
N ILE A 315 20.04 -3.21 -17.28
CA ILE A 315 20.38 -1.82 -16.94
C ILE A 315 20.91 -1.14 -18.21
N MET A 316 20.12 -0.15 -18.68
CA MET A 316 20.46 0.65 -19.84
C MET A 316 21.11 1.96 -19.40
N ASN A 317 22.02 2.49 -20.19
CA ASN A 317 22.50 3.87 -20.01
C ASN A 317 21.59 4.88 -20.74
N ASP A 318 21.87 6.17 -20.57
CA ASP A 318 21.09 7.27 -21.17
C ASP A 318 21.03 7.23 -22.71
N ASN A 319 21.98 6.53 -23.34
CA ASN A 319 22.05 6.34 -24.81
C ASN A 319 21.36 5.04 -25.28
N GLY A 320 20.62 4.35 -24.37
CA GLY A 320 19.93 3.11 -24.71
C GLY A 320 20.84 1.91 -24.94
N LYS A 321 22.08 1.89 -24.39
CA LYS A 321 22.97 0.72 -24.46
C LYS A 321 22.87 -0.10 -23.18
N LEU A 322 22.84 -1.41 -23.34
CA LEU A 322 22.96 -2.36 -22.22
C LEU A 322 24.33 -2.20 -21.55
N VAL A 323 24.35 -1.87 -20.28
CA VAL A 323 25.55 -1.63 -19.48
C VAL A 323 25.65 -2.48 -18.23
N GLY A 324 24.58 -3.18 -17.87
CA GLY A 324 24.56 -4.00 -16.66
C GLY A 324 23.30 -4.83 -16.53
N GLU A 325 23.18 -5.51 -15.41
CA GLU A 325 22.02 -6.34 -15.09
C GLU A 325 21.66 -6.27 -13.60
N THR A 326 20.39 -6.46 -13.30
CA THR A 326 19.87 -6.69 -11.95
C THR A 326 19.69 -8.19 -11.75
N LYS A 327 20.15 -8.72 -10.62
CA LYS A 327 19.95 -10.12 -10.21
C LYS A 327 19.15 -10.17 -8.94
N VAL A 328 18.04 -10.89 -8.96
CA VAL A 328 17.25 -11.19 -7.76
C VAL A 328 17.78 -12.50 -7.16
N ILE A 329 18.09 -12.44 -5.87
CA ILE A 329 18.67 -13.54 -5.11
C ILE A 329 17.59 -14.08 -4.17
N LEU A 330 16.87 -15.14 -4.57
CA LEU A 330 15.80 -15.80 -3.80
C LEU A 330 16.21 -17.17 -3.28
#